data_a926d6fab65fc64a8a62f558d348d02c
#
_entry.id   a926d6fab65fc64a8a62f558d348d02c
#
_cell.length_a   1.000
_cell.length_b   1.000
_cell.length_c   1.000
_cell.angle_alpha   90.00
_cell.angle_beta   90.00
_cell.angle_gamma   90.00
#
_symmetry.space_group_name_H-M   'P 1'
#
loop_
_entity.id
_entity.type
_entity.pdbx_description
1 polymer ?
#
loop_
_entity_poly.entity_id
_entity_poly.type
_entity_poly.pdbx_seq_one_letter_code
_entity_poly.pdbx_strand_id
1 'polypeptide(L)'
;MGRSSYKRLGDYIQPVDIRNEERKVETLLGVSNAKVFMPSIANTIGTDMSNYKVITKGQFVYIPDTSRRGNKISIALMQEEEAIVSQAYTVFEVADKSELLPDYLMMWFRRPGFDRYARFKSHGSAREIFDWEEMCEVRLPIPDIEEQREIVAQYEAITR
;
A
#
# COMPACT_ATOMS: atom_id res chain seq x y z
N MET A 1 10.74 11.13 23.68
CA MET A 1 10.00 9.96 23.22
C MET A 1 9.64 10.04 21.75
N GLY A 2 8.97 11.12 21.32
CA GLY A 2 8.48 11.19 19.96
C GLY A 2 9.52 10.95 18.87
N ARG A 3 10.63 11.65 18.95
CA ARG A 3 11.67 11.50 17.91
C ARG A 3 12.36 10.15 17.91
N SER A 4 12.56 9.58 19.09
CA SER A 4 13.28 8.32 19.21
C SER A 4 12.48 7.15 18.63
N SER A 5 11.17 7.35 18.42
CA SER A 5 10.34 6.29 17.84
C SER A 5 10.20 6.38 16.32
N TYR A 6 10.74 7.42 15.69
CA TYR A 6 10.73 7.52 14.22
C TYR A 6 11.75 6.57 13.62
N LYS A 7 11.27 5.74 12.70
CA LYS A 7 12.08 4.68 12.12
C LYS A 7 11.91 4.65 10.61
N ARG A 8 12.88 4.03 9.95
CA ARG A 8 12.84 3.87 8.49
C ARG A 8 11.90 2.72 8.14
N LEU A 9 10.89 3.01 7.33
CA LEU A 9 9.88 2.02 6.98
C LEU A 9 10.47 0.78 6.29
N GLY A 10 11.49 0.97 5.47
CA GLY A 10 12.11 -0.14 4.75
C GLY A 10 12.65 -1.25 5.62
N ASP A 11 12.92 -0.95 6.90
CA ASP A 11 13.39 -1.98 7.84
C ASP A 11 12.26 -2.88 8.33
N TYR A 12 11.01 -2.56 7.99
CA TYR A 12 9.82 -3.25 8.50
C TYR A 12 8.94 -3.85 7.42
N ILE A 13 9.24 -3.60 6.16
CA ILE A 13 8.41 -4.07 5.05
C ILE A 13 9.26 -4.84 4.05
N GLN A 14 8.59 -5.64 3.24
CA GLN A 14 9.26 -6.41 2.20
C GLN A 14 8.37 -6.46 0.95
N PRO A 15 8.96 -6.48 -0.25
CA PRO A 15 8.17 -6.54 -1.47
C PRO A 15 7.58 -7.94 -1.66
N VAL A 16 6.46 -7.98 -2.35
CA VAL A 16 5.79 -9.24 -2.69
C VAL A 16 5.56 -9.21 -4.21
N ASP A 17 5.94 -10.29 -4.88
CA ASP A 17 5.74 -10.38 -6.32
C ASP A 17 5.34 -11.80 -6.68
N ILE A 18 4.05 -12.10 -6.50
CA ILE A 18 3.49 -13.40 -6.81
C ILE A 18 2.57 -13.23 -8.00
N ARG A 19 2.87 -13.94 -9.08
CA ARG A 19 2.10 -13.81 -10.32
C ARG A 19 1.02 -14.86 -10.42
N ASN A 20 -0.05 -14.52 -11.15
CA ASN A 20 -1.21 -15.37 -11.33
C ASN A 20 -0.96 -16.39 -12.46
N GLU A 21 0.15 -17.11 -12.38
CA GLU A 21 0.62 -17.94 -13.49
C GLU A 21 -0.40 -19.02 -13.89
N GLU A 22 -1.10 -19.59 -12.94
CA GLU A 22 -2.09 -20.62 -13.21
C GLU A 22 -3.48 -20.06 -13.48
N ARG A 23 -3.63 -18.74 -13.45
CA ARG A 23 -4.90 -18.04 -13.71
C ARG A 23 -6.03 -18.50 -12.78
N LYS A 24 -5.70 -18.95 -11.59
CA LYS A 24 -6.69 -19.42 -10.63
C LYS A 24 -7.47 -18.31 -9.97
N VAL A 25 -6.89 -17.14 -9.84
CA VAL A 25 -7.55 -16.01 -9.20
C VAL A 25 -8.13 -15.11 -10.30
N GLU A 26 -9.43 -14.82 -10.18
CA GLU A 26 -10.14 -14.07 -11.21
C GLU A 26 -10.67 -12.73 -10.73
N THR A 27 -10.69 -12.51 -9.41
CA THR A 27 -11.18 -11.25 -8.86
C THR A 27 -10.14 -10.15 -9.09
N LEU A 28 -10.42 -9.26 -10.03
CA LEU A 28 -9.52 -8.18 -10.40
C LEU A 28 -9.92 -6.90 -9.67
N LEU A 29 -8.98 -6.33 -8.94
CA LEU A 29 -9.19 -5.11 -8.18
C LEU A 29 -8.26 -4.01 -8.67
N GLY A 30 -8.66 -2.78 -8.41
CA GLY A 30 -7.82 -1.61 -8.55
C GLY A 30 -7.85 -0.81 -7.26
N VAL A 31 -6.98 0.18 -7.16
CA VAL A 31 -6.91 1.04 -5.98
C VAL A 31 -7.32 2.45 -6.37
N SER A 32 -8.25 3.03 -5.62
CA SER A 32 -8.74 4.38 -5.89
C SER A 32 -7.94 5.43 -5.13
N ASN A 33 -8.13 6.71 -5.51
CA ASN A 33 -7.52 7.82 -4.79
C ASN A 33 -8.05 7.95 -3.36
N ALA A 34 -9.17 7.30 -3.07
CA ALA A 34 -9.71 7.27 -1.71
C ALA A 34 -9.01 6.22 -0.85
N LYS A 35 -7.98 5.57 -1.39
CA LYS A 35 -7.16 4.60 -0.69
C LYS A 35 -7.93 3.36 -0.26
N VAL A 36 -8.82 2.92 -1.14
CA VAL A 36 -9.59 1.69 -0.95
C VAL A 36 -9.55 0.90 -2.25
N PHE A 37 -9.72 -0.41 -2.12
CA PHE A 37 -9.85 -1.26 -3.30
C PHE A 37 -11.25 -1.12 -3.89
N MET A 38 -11.31 -1.31 -5.20
CA MET A 38 -12.58 -1.31 -5.92
C MET A 38 -12.49 -2.33 -7.04
N PRO A 39 -13.62 -2.92 -7.47
CA PRO A 39 -13.59 -3.81 -8.62
C PRO A 39 -13.05 -3.07 -9.83
N SER A 40 -12.19 -3.73 -10.59
CA SER A 40 -11.68 -3.12 -11.80
C SER A 40 -12.75 -3.19 -12.89
N ILE A 41 -12.95 -2.07 -13.58
CA ILE A 41 -13.89 -1.99 -14.69
C ILE A 41 -13.22 -2.25 -16.03
N ALA A 42 -11.92 -2.59 -16.00
CA ALA A 42 -11.19 -2.87 -17.24
C ALA A 42 -11.80 -4.07 -17.94
N ASN A 43 -11.82 -4.00 -19.27
CA ASN A 43 -12.29 -5.12 -20.07
C ASN A 43 -11.22 -6.21 -20.06
N THR A 44 -11.53 -7.31 -19.38
CA THR A 44 -10.59 -8.43 -19.25
C THR A 44 -10.88 -9.56 -20.22
N ILE A 45 -11.91 -9.43 -21.06
CA ILE A 45 -12.23 -10.46 -22.04
C ILE A 45 -11.07 -10.60 -23.01
N GLY A 46 -10.52 -11.81 -23.11
CA GLY A 46 -9.37 -12.06 -23.96
C GLY A 46 -8.04 -11.58 -23.41
N THR A 47 -8.02 -11.00 -22.22
CA THR A 47 -6.79 -10.53 -21.61
C THR A 47 -6.13 -11.66 -20.83
N ASP A 48 -4.84 -11.83 -21.04
CA ASP A 48 -4.05 -12.80 -20.31
C ASP A 48 -3.66 -12.19 -18.95
N MET A 49 -4.27 -12.70 -17.88
CA MET A 49 -4.01 -12.18 -16.54
C MET A 49 -2.98 -12.99 -15.77
N SER A 50 -2.20 -13.82 -16.48
CA SER A 50 -1.18 -14.64 -15.83
C SER A 50 -0.02 -13.80 -15.25
N ASN A 51 0.19 -12.61 -15.79
CA ASN A 51 1.23 -11.70 -15.31
C ASN A 51 0.76 -10.77 -14.20
N TYR A 52 -0.54 -10.78 -13.91
CA TYR A 52 -1.07 -9.95 -12.84
C TYR A 52 -0.59 -10.47 -11.49
N LYS A 53 -0.55 -9.59 -10.51
CA LYS A 53 -0.03 -9.94 -9.19
C LYS A 53 -1.14 -10.41 -8.28
N VAL A 54 -0.89 -11.54 -7.60
CA VAL A 54 -1.81 -12.08 -6.61
C VAL A 54 -1.56 -11.36 -5.29
N ILE A 55 -2.63 -10.87 -4.67
CA ILE A 55 -2.56 -10.21 -3.38
C ILE A 55 -3.45 -10.93 -2.37
N THR A 56 -3.02 -10.92 -1.12
CA THR A 56 -3.76 -11.58 -0.04
C THR A 56 -3.91 -10.63 1.13
N LYS A 57 -4.76 -11.03 2.07
CA LYS A 57 -5.08 -10.21 3.23
C LYS A 57 -3.84 -9.76 3.98
N GLY A 58 -3.78 -8.48 4.32
CA GLY A 58 -2.66 -7.90 5.05
C GLY A 58 -1.59 -7.30 4.17
N GLN A 59 -1.71 -7.41 2.87
CA GLN A 59 -0.74 -6.86 1.94
C GLN A 59 -1.16 -5.46 1.48
N PHE A 60 -0.17 -4.64 1.16
CA PHE A 60 -0.38 -3.28 0.67
C PHE A 60 -0.14 -3.24 -0.83
N VAL A 61 -0.95 -2.43 -1.51
CA VAL A 61 -0.85 -2.26 -2.96
C VAL A 61 -0.86 -0.77 -3.26
N TYR A 62 0.10 -0.29 -4.04
CA TYR A 62 0.07 1.10 -4.48
C TYR A 62 0.55 1.22 -5.92
N ILE A 63 0.17 2.34 -6.55
CA ILE A 63 0.62 2.62 -7.91
C ILE A 63 1.75 3.64 -7.83
N PRO A 64 2.97 3.30 -8.30
CA PRO A 64 4.10 4.22 -8.20
C PRO A 64 3.95 5.48 -9.04
N ASP A 65 3.25 5.41 -10.15
CA ASP A 65 3.04 6.58 -11.02
C ASP A 65 2.13 7.59 -10.33
N THR A 66 2.67 8.73 -9.94
CA THR A 66 1.93 9.79 -9.25
C THR A 66 1.50 10.92 -10.18
N SER A 67 1.96 10.91 -11.43
CA SER A 67 1.75 12.01 -12.35
C SER A 67 0.28 12.26 -12.70
N ARG A 68 -0.54 11.23 -12.65
CA ARG A 68 -1.96 11.35 -13.04
C ARG A 68 -2.91 11.25 -11.85
N ARG A 69 -2.37 11.31 -10.62
CA ARG A 69 -3.17 11.09 -9.42
C ARG A 69 -3.48 12.39 -8.67
N GLY A 70 -3.17 13.52 -9.28
CA GLY A 70 -3.35 14.79 -8.61
C GLY A 70 -2.41 14.90 -7.43
N ASN A 71 -2.95 15.22 -6.26
CA ASN A 71 -2.14 15.37 -5.05
C ASN A 71 -2.31 14.21 -4.08
N LYS A 72 -2.78 13.05 -4.57
CA LYS A 72 -2.98 11.88 -3.73
C LYS A 72 -2.32 10.67 -4.34
N ILE A 73 -1.73 9.82 -3.48
CA ILE A 73 -1.20 8.55 -3.91
C ILE A 73 -2.27 7.47 -3.70
N SER A 74 -2.40 6.58 -4.67
CA SER A 74 -3.36 5.47 -4.56
C SER A 74 -2.68 4.30 -3.89
N ILE A 75 -3.06 4.01 -2.66
CA ILE A 75 -2.51 2.93 -1.85
C ILE A 75 -3.62 2.36 -0.98
N ALA A 76 -3.65 1.05 -0.81
CA ALA A 76 -4.68 0.41 0.01
C ALA A 76 -4.14 -0.84 0.67
N LEU A 77 -4.77 -1.22 1.77
CA LEU A 77 -4.46 -2.43 2.54
C LEU A 77 -5.52 -3.48 2.23
N MET A 78 -5.08 -4.66 1.80
CA MET A 78 -5.99 -5.73 1.40
C MET A 78 -6.68 -6.33 2.61
N GLN A 79 -8.01 -6.36 2.57
CA GLN A 79 -8.84 -6.87 3.67
C GLN A 79 -9.48 -8.22 3.34
N GLU A 80 -9.53 -8.59 2.07
CA GLU A 80 -10.15 -9.84 1.65
C GLU A 80 -9.10 -10.93 1.49
N GLU A 81 -9.58 -12.15 1.27
CA GLU A 81 -8.69 -13.30 1.24
C GLU A 81 -7.70 -13.23 0.08
N GLU A 82 -8.18 -12.97 -1.13
CA GLU A 82 -7.36 -13.09 -2.32
C GLU A 82 -7.97 -12.33 -3.49
N ALA A 83 -7.09 -11.70 -4.28
CA ALA A 83 -7.50 -11.04 -5.51
C ALA A 83 -6.25 -10.86 -6.37
N ILE A 84 -6.42 -10.28 -7.57
CA ILE A 84 -5.29 -9.90 -8.40
C ILE A 84 -5.37 -8.41 -8.73
N VAL A 85 -4.21 -7.83 -8.98
CA VAL A 85 -4.08 -6.46 -9.45
C VAL A 85 -3.15 -6.45 -10.66
N SER A 86 -3.26 -5.41 -11.48
CA SER A 86 -2.38 -5.24 -12.64
C SER A 86 -0.91 -5.24 -12.21
N GLN A 87 -0.04 -5.69 -13.10
CA GLN A 87 1.39 -5.70 -12.83
C GLN A 87 2.00 -4.30 -12.65
N ALA A 88 1.24 -3.26 -12.98
CA ALA A 88 1.70 -1.89 -12.76
C ALA A 88 1.72 -1.50 -11.28
N TYR A 89 0.99 -2.21 -10.44
CA TYR A 89 0.98 -1.94 -9.01
C TYR A 89 2.20 -2.56 -8.32
N THR A 90 2.64 -1.91 -7.25
CA THR A 90 3.67 -2.45 -6.36
C THR A 90 2.97 -3.04 -5.15
N VAL A 91 3.36 -4.25 -4.77
CA VAL A 91 2.79 -4.97 -3.63
C VAL A 91 3.87 -5.17 -2.58
N PHE A 92 3.53 -4.92 -1.33
CA PHE A 92 4.44 -5.18 -0.23
C PHE A 92 3.66 -5.57 1.02
N GLU A 93 4.38 -6.07 2.01
CA GLU A 93 3.77 -6.47 3.27
C GLU A 93 4.69 -6.14 4.43
N VAL A 94 4.12 -6.11 5.62
CA VAL A 94 4.92 -5.97 6.84
C VAL A 94 5.65 -7.29 7.08
N ALA A 95 6.97 -7.20 7.29
CA ALA A 95 7.80 -8.38 7.48
C ALA A 95 7.52 -9.07 8.82
N ASP A 96 7.29 -8.29 9.88
CA ASP A 96 7.02 -8.84 11.21
C ASP A 96 5.89 -8.06 11.88
N LYS A 97 4.71 -8.67 11.92
CA LYS A 97 3.52 -8.01 12.46
C LYS A 97 3.55 -7.86 13.97
N SER A 98 4.53 -8.45 14.64
CA SER A 98 4.72 -8.21 16.07
C SER A 98 5.46 -6.89 16.33
N GLU A 99 6.02 -6.29 15.28
CA GLU A 99 6.72 -5.02 15.39
C GLU A 99 5.94 -3.86 14.78
N LEU A 100 5.17 -4.14 13.73
CA LEU A 100 4.40 -3.10 13.04
C LEU A 100 3.06 -3.69 12.58
N LEU A 101 1.98 -3.10 13.04
CA LEU A 101 0.64 -3.54 12.63
C LEU A 101 0.30 -2.94 11.26
N PRO A 102 -0.18 -3.76 10.33
CA PRO A 102 -0.62 -3.23 9.03
C PRO A 102 -1.67 -2.12 9.17
N ASP A 103 -2.64 -2.28 10.06
CA ASP A 103 -3.66 -1.25 10.24
C ASP A 103 -3.08 0.07 10.74
N TYR A 104 -2.07 0.02 11.61
CA TYR A 104 -1.39 1.23 12.07
C TYR A 104 -0.67 1.90 10.90
N LEU A 105 0.03 1.12 10.10
CA LEU A 105 0.74 1.66 8.94
C LEU A 105 -0.23 2.29 7.95
N MET A 106 -1.38 1.66 7.73
CA MET A 106 -2.37 2.22 6.80
C MET A 106 -2.92 3.55 7.29
N MET A 107 -3.07 3.73 8.61
CA MET A 107 -3.46 5.02 9.17
C MET A 107 -2.47 6.11 8.76
N TRP A 108 -1.19 5.80 8.78
CA TRP A 108 -0.16 6.75 8.37
C TRP A 108 -0.32 7.12 6.91
N PHE A 109 -0.55 6.13 6.04
CA PHE A 109 -0.71 6.39 4.62
C PHE A 109 -1.95 7.23 4.29
N ARG A 110 -2.96 7.20 5.15
CA ARG A 110 -4.18 7.99 4.93
C ARG A 110 -4.01 9.47 5.25
N ARG A 111 -2.91 9.85 5.87
CA ARG A 111 -2.68 11.24 6.25
C ARG A 111 -2.35 12.10 5.03
N PRO A 112 -2.94 13.30 4.92
CA PRO A 112 -2.58 14.19 3.80
C PRO A 112 -1.10 14.49 3.72
N GLY A 113 -0.40 14.49 4.85
CA GLY A 113 1.05 14.70 4.88
C GLY A 113 1.80 13.65 4.10
N PHE A 114 1.32 12.39 4.11
CA PHE A 114 1.97 11.36 3.33
C PHE A 114 1.82 11.63 1.82
N ASP A 115 0.64 12.08 1.38
CA ASP A 115 0.44 12.42 -0.03
C ASP A 115 1.41 13.50 -0.48
N ARG A 116 1.60 14.52 0.34
CA ARG A 116 2.54 15.59 0.02
C ARG A 116 3.98 15.08 -0.03
N TYR A 117 4.33 14.20 0.91
CA TYR A 117 5.65 13.58 0.95
C TYR A 117 5.90 12.76 -0.31
N ALA A 118 4.95 11.91 -0.68
CA ALA A 118 5.09 11.05 -1.86
C ALA A 118 5.23 11.88 -3.13
N ARG A 119 4.47 12.97 -3.23
CA ARG A 119 4.54 13.88 -4.36
C ARG A 119 5.93 14.53 -4.44
N PHE A 120 6.40 15.00 -3.29
CA PHE A 120 7.70 15.66 -3.22
C PHE A 120 8.83 14.71 -3.60
N LYS A 121 8.71 13.43 -3.23
CA LYS A 121 9.74 12.43 -3.49
C LYS A 121 9.60 11.73 -4.85
N SER A 122 8.53 12.03 -5.59
CA SER A 122 8.36 11.45 -6.92
C SER A 122 9.31 12.12 -7.92
N HIS A 123 9.83 11.33 -8.83
CA HIS A 123 10.79 11.84 -9.80
C HIS A 123 10.64 11.13 -11.14
N GLY A 124 11.25 11.69 -12.17
CA GLY A 124 11.15 11.22 -13.53
C GLY A 124 10.76 12.36 -14.46
N SER A 125 11.22 12.32 -15.72
CA SER A 125 10.98 13.40 -16.66
C SER A 125 9.65 13.29 -17.40
N ALA A 126 9.25 12.09 -17.75
CA ALA A 126 7.99 11.86 -18.46
C ALA A 126 6.83 11.58 -17.53
N ARG A 127 7.08 10.91 -16.45
CA ARG A 127 6.10 10.59 -15.43
C ARG A 127 6.77 10.68 -14.07
N GLU A 128 6.04 11.15 -13.09
CA GLU A 128 6.54 11.22 -11.72
C GLU A 128 6.30 9.88 -11.06
N ILE A 129 7.36 9.29 -10.52
CA ILE A 129 7.32 7.95 -9.93
C ILE A 129 7.75 8.02 -8.46
N PHE A 130 6.91 7.52 -7.57
CA PHE A 130 7.26 7.28 -6.18
C PHE A 130 7.63 5.81 -6.08
N ASP A 131 8.91 5.50 -6.32
CA ASP A 131 9.32 4.12 -6.47
C ASP A 131 9.51 3.40 -5.12
N TRP A 132 9.82 2.12 -5.21
CA TRP A 132 9.96 1.28 -4.01
C TRP A 132 11.08 1.78 -3.10
N GLU A 133 12.18 2.25 -3.68
CA GLU A 133 13.29 2.76 -2.86
C GLU A 133 12.85 3.97 -2.05
N GLU A 134 12.07 4.87 -2.64
CA GLU A 134 11.56 6.02 -1.91
C GLU A 134 10.54 5.61 -0.84
N MET A 135 9.73 4.60 -1.13
CA MET A 135 8.80 4.07 -0.13
C MET A 135 9.56 3.56 1.08
N CYS A 136 10.69 2.87 0.86
CA CYS A 136 11.51 2.35 1.96
C CYS A 136 12.14 3.46 2.79
N GLU A 137 12.33 4.65 2.23
CA GLU A 137 12.94 5.77 2.96
C GLU A 137 11.95 6.57 3.79
N VAL A 138 10.67 6.24 3.72
CA VAL A 138 9.65 6.88 4.54
C VAL A 138 10.00 6.69 6.02
N ARG A 139 9.87 7.76 6.81
CA ARG A 139 10.09 7.69 8.25
C ARG A 139 8.79 8.01 8.97
N LEU A 140 8.50 7.22 9.99
CA LEU A 140 7.29 7.36 10.77
C LEU A 140 7.54 6.86 12.18
N PRO A 141 6.73 7.31 13.15
CA PRO A 141 6.87 6.78 14.51
C PRO A 141 6.37 5.33 14.52
N ILE A 142 7.17 4.45 15.10
CA ILE A 142 6.79 3.04 15.29
C ILE A 142 6.96 2.73 16.77
N PRO A 143 5.94 3.08 17.58
CA PRO A 143 5.99 2.77 19.02
C PRO A 143 5.84 1.27 19.25
N ASP A 144 5.87 0.83 20.51
CA ASP A 144 5.72 -0.58 20.77
C ASP A 144 4.33 -1.08 20.32
N ILE A 145 4.22 -2.39 20.16
CA ILE A 145 3.04 -2.97 19.51
C ILE A 145 1.76 -2.72 20.31
N GLU A 146 1.85 -2.66 21.64
CA GLU A 146 0.68 -2.41 22.46
C GLU A 146 0.13 -1.00 22.25
N GLU A 147 1.02 -0.04 22.14
CA GLU A 147 0.61 1.34 21.85
C GLU A 147 -0.02 1.43 20.46
N GLN A 148 0.54 0.71 19.48
CA GLN A 148 -0.04 0.68 18.14
C GLN A 148 -1.46 0.13 18.18
N ARG A 149 -1.69 -0.94 18.95
CA ARG A 149 -3.02 -1.52 19.08
C ARG A 149 -4.03 -0.54 19.66
N GLU A 150 -3.61 0.22 20.67
CA GLU A 150 -4.47 1.23 21.27
C GLU A 150 -4.82 2.33 20.28
N ILE A 151 -3.82 2.78 19.51
CA ILE A 151 -4.03 3.84 18.53
C ILE A 151 -5.02 3.36 17.45
N VAL A 152 -4.84 2.15 16.95
CA VAL A 152 -5.75 1.59 15.96
C VAL A 152 -7.16 1.46 16.50
N ALA A 153 -7.31 0.97 17.74
CA ALA A 153 -8.62 0.82 18.34
C ALA A 153 -9.34 2.17 18.48
N GLN A 154 -8.62 3.21 18.89
CA GLN A 154 -9.19 4.55 19.01
C GLN A 154 -9.61 5.09 17.65
N TYR A 155 -8.78 4.89 16.64
CA TYR A 155 -9.08 5.34 15.30
C TYR A 155 -10.35 4.66 14.77
N GLU A 156 -10.46 3.35 14.94
CA GLU A 156 -11.62 2.61 14.47
C GLU A 156 -12.90 3.03 15.17
N ALA A 157 -12.81 3.34 16.47
CA ALA A 157 -13.96 3.79 17.23
C ALA A 157 -14.48 5.14 16.74
N ILE A 158 -13.55 6.03 16.32
CA ILE A 158 -13.92 7.36 15.85
C ILE A 158 -14.51 7.31 14.45
N THR A 159 -14.03 6.41 13.62
CA THR A 159 -14.40 6.39 12.19
C THR A 159 -15.59 5.49 11.87
N ARG A 160 -16.17 4.85 12.86
CA ARG A 160 -17.36 4.04 12.66
C ARG A 160 -18.63 4.86 12.47
#